data_f98aaf97abde06fd3165acfb73b5eb53
#
_entry.id   f98aaf97abde06fd3165acfb73b5eb53
#
_cell.length_a   1.000
_cell.length_b   1.000
_cell.length_c   1.000
_cell.angle_alpha   90.00
_cell.angle_beta   90.00
_cell.angle_gamma   90.00
#
_symmetry.space_group_name_H-M   'P 1'
#
loop_
_entity.id
_entity.type
_entity.pdbx_description
1 polymer ?
#
loop_
_entity_poly.entity_id
_entity_poly.type
_entity_poly.pdbx_seq_one_letter_code
_entity_poly.pdbx_strand_id
1 'polypeptide(L)' 'MKLDVSSSPFPVKFSSILPGDVFRQVDCYRYCLKIQKDTGSDINAIDLETNLQWHFDNDCMVYKAKSANLSIIF' A
#
# COMPACT_ATOMS: atom_id res chain seq x y z
N MET A 1 11.51 -10.59 5.43
CA MET A 1 10.07 -10.26 5.58
C MET A 1 9.24 -11.17 4.70
N LYS A 2 8.20 -11.70 5.25
CA LYS A 2 7.23 -12.51 4.50
C LYS A 2 5.89 -11.78 4.47
N LEU A 3 5.25 -11.77 3.31
CA LEU A 3 3.98 -11.09 3.12
C LEU A 3 2.94 -12.06 2.54
N ASP A 4 1.87 -12.30 3.30
CA ASP A 4 0.71 -13.03 2.83
C ASP A 4 -0.44 -12.05 2.66
N VAL A 5 -0.99 -11.94 1.46
CA VAL A 5 -2.01 -10.94 1.16
C VAL A 5 -3.21 -11.60 0.47
N SER A 6 -4.38 -11.29 0.98
CA SER A 6 -5.64 -11.57 0.31
C SER A 6 -6.26 -10.23 -0.10
N SER A 7 -6.42 -10.02 -1.39
CA SER A 7 -6.89 -8.75 -1.93
C SER A 7 -8.38 -8.78 -2.24
N SER A 8 -9.02 -7.62 -2.12
CA SER A 8 -10.37 -7.42 -2.62
C SER A 8 -10.39 -7.56 -4.15
N PRO A 9 -11.44 -8.19 -4.75
CA PRO A 9 -11.52 -8.30 -6.20
C PRO A 9 -11.87 -6.99 -6.90
N PHE A 10 -12.26 -5.95 -6.15
CA PHE A 10 -12.67 -4.66 -6.72
C PHE A 10 -11.67 -3.57 -6.35
N PRO A 11 -11.20 -2.79 -7.35
CA PRO A 11 -10.33 -1.67 -7.06
C PRO A 11 -11.08 -0.55 -6.36
N VAL A 12 -10.36 0.22 -5.55
CA VAL A 12 -10.87 1.41 -4.86
C VAL A 12 -9.88 2.55 -5.06
N LYS A 13 -10.34 3.77 -4.82
CA LYS A 13 -9.44 4.93 -4.85
C LYS A 13 -8.45 4.89 -3.69
N PHE A 14 -7.23 5.33 -3.92
CA PHE A 14 -6.20 5.41 -2.88
C PHE A 14 -6.68 6.24 -1.68
N SER A 15 -7.46 7.30 -1.93
CA SER A 15 -8.01 8.14 -0.86
C SER A 15 -8.97 7.40 0.07
N SER A 16 -9.55 6.27 -0.37
CA SER A 16 -10.51 5.51 0.43
C SER A 16 -9.86 4.52 1.38
N ILE A 17 -8.57 4.25 1.25
CA ILE A 17 -7.85 3.37 2.18
C ILE A 17 -7.20 4.20 3.29
N LEU A 18 -6.94 3.56 4.43
CA LEU A 18 -6.43 4.22 5.63
C LEU A 18 -4.92 3.98 5.79
N PRO A 19 -4.20 4.89 6.46
CA PRO A 19 -2.83 4.62 6.86
C PRO A 19 -2.74 3.30 7.63
N GLY A 20 -1.76 2.47 7.28
CA GLY A 20 -1.62 1.12 7.82
C GLY A 20 -2.20 0.04 6.92
N ASP A 21 -3.01 0.40 5.93
CA ASP A 21 -3.54 -0.56 4.97
C ASP A 21 -2.47 -0.98 3.96
N VAL A 22 -2.45 -2.27 3.64
CA VAL A 22 -1.63 -2.81 2.56
C VAL A 22 -2.45 -2.79 1.28
N PHE A 23 -1.83 -2.38 0.19
CA PHE A 23 -2.49 -2.29 -1.11
C PHE A 23 -1.50 -2.56 -2.24
N ARG A 24 -2.02 -2.75 -3.47
CA ARG A 24 -1.22 -2.72 -4.67
C ARG A 24 -1.92 -1.90 -5.74
N GLN A 25 -1.17 -1.20 -6.56
CA GLN A 25 -1.70 -0.48 -7.70
C GLN A 25 -2.24 -1.48 -8.73
N VAL A 26 -3.32 -1.09 -9.44
CA VAL A 26 -4.01 -1.97 -10.39
C VAL A 26 -3.05 -2.55 -11.44
N ASP A 27 -2.11 -1.76 -11.93
CA ASP A 27 -1.16 -2.16 -12.96
C ASP A 27 0.19 -2.67 -12.41
N CYS A 28 0.26 -2.90 -11.10
CA CYS A 28 1.51 -3.28 -10.45
C CYS A 28 1.33 -4.50 -9.59
N TYR A 29 2.33 -5.38 -9.55
CA TYR A 29 2.30 -6.57 -8.72
C TYR A 29 2.93 -6.38 -7.34
N ARG A 30 3.48 -5.21 -7.07
CA ARG A 30 4.14 -4.91 -5.81
C ARG A 30 3.14 -4.40 -4.78
N TYR A 31 3.27 -4.89 -3.57
CA TYR A 31 2.46 -4.45 -2.45
C TYR A 31 3.13 -3.29 -1.74
N CYS A 32 2.31 -2.32 -1.35
CA CYS A 32 2.73 -1.13 -0.64
C CYS A 32 1.95 -0.98 0.66
N LEU A 33 2.54 -0.27 1.61
CA LEU A 33 1.87 0.13 2.84
C LEU A 33 1.53 1.61 2.75
N LYS A 34 0.26 1.95 2.96
CA LYS A 34 -0.13 3.37 3.06
C LYS A 34 0.35 3.91 4.40
N ILE A 35 1.02 5.05 4.36
CA ILE A 35 1.50 5.76 5.56
C ILE A 35 0.83 7.12 5.64
N GLN A 36 0.79 7.68 6.85
CA GLN A 36 0.28 9.02 7.04
C GLN A 36 1.27 10.03 6.46
N LYS A 37 0.75 10.96 5.65
CA LYS A 37 1.57 12.00 5.05
C LYS A 37 1.99 13.00 6.11
N ASP A 38 3.30 13.25 6.20
CA ASP A 38 3.84 14.28 7.09
C ASP A 38 3.74 15.65 6.44
N THR A 39 3.69 16.69 7.30
CA THR A 39 3.75 18.07 6.85
C THR A 39 5.07 18.33 6.13
N GLY A 40 5.00 18.79 4.90
CA GLY A 40 6.17 19.09 4.09
C GLY A 40 6.73 17.91 3.29
N SER A 41 6.10 16.73 3.37
CA SER A 41 6.45 15.57 2.55
C SER A 41 5.27 15.14 1.70
N ASP A 42 5.52 14.76 0.45
CA ASP A 42 4.49 14.22 -0.44
C ASP A 42 4.43 12.69 -0.40
N ILE A 43 5.30 12.05 0.37
CA ILE A 43 5.37 10.59 0.44
C ILE A 43 4.20 10.07 1.27
N ASN A 44 3.42 9.15 0.69
CA ASN A 44 2.24 8.58 1.35
C ASN A 44 2.18 7.06 1.27
N ALA A 45 3.21 6.40 0.74
CA ALA A 45 3.29 4.94 0.67
C ALA A 45 4.74 4.47 0.67
N ILE A 46 4.94 3.23 1.08
CA ILE A 46 6.23 2.56 1.08
C ILE A 46 6.06 1.22 0.38
N ASP A 47 6.93 0.93 -0.60
CA ASP A 47 7.00 -0.38 -1.24
C ASP A 47 7.56 -1.39 -0.23
N LEU A 48 6.80 -2.46 0.03
CA LEU A 48 7.17 -3.45 1.04
C LEU A 48 8.32 -4.36 0.61
N GLU A 49 8.60 -4.46 -0.69
CA GLU A 49 9.69 -5.30 -1.18
C GLU A 49 11.03 -4.55 -1.22
N THR A 50 10.99 -3.28 -1.60
CA THR A 50 12.21 -2.50 -1.86
C THR A 50 12.47 -1.42 -0.83
N ASN A 51 11.50 -1.13 0.05
CA ASN A 51 11.50 -0.01 0.99
C ASN A 51 11.59 1.36 0.32
N LEU A 52 11.28 1.44 -0.96
CA LEU A 52 11.22 2.71 -1.67
C LEU A 52 9.99 3.49 -1.27
N GLN A 53 10.16 4.79 -1.15
CA GLN A 53 9.09 5.72 -0.83
C GLN A 53 8.39 6.17 -2.10
N TRP A 54 7.06 6.21 -2.05
CA TRP A 54 6.23 6.54 -3.19
C TRP A 54 5.18 7.58 -2.84
N HIS A 55 4.73 8.28 -3.88
CA HIS A 55 3.56 9.14 -3.82
C HIS A 55 2.49 8.61 -4.77
N PHE A 56 1.27 8.44 -4.26
CA PHE A 56 0.11 8.07 -5.06
C PHE A 56 -0.92 9.19 -4.99
N ASP A 57 -1.53 9.49 -6.13
CA ASP A 57 -2.64 10.44 -6.19
C ASP A 57 -3.88 9.87 -5.51
N ASN A 58 -4.71 10.74 -4.97
CA ASN A 58 -5.94 10.32 -4.30
C ASN A 58 -6.88 9.54 -5.21
N ASP A 59 -6.88 9.83 -6.51
CA ASP A 59 -7.72 9.16 -7.50
C ASP A 59 -7.10 7.90 -8.10
N CYS A 60 -5.89 7.56 -7.69
CA CYS A 60 -5.23 6.35 -8.16
C CYS A 60 -6.01 5.11 -7.71
N MET A 61 -6.31 4.21 -8.65
CA MET A 61 -7.03 2.98 -8.33
C MET A 61 -6.07 1.92 -7.80
N VAL A 62 -6.44 1.32 -6.69
CA VAL A 62 -5.63 0.31 -6.00
C VAL A 62 -6.51 -0.84 -5.54
N TYR A 63 -5.90 -2.01 -5.37
CA TYR A 63 -6.54 -3.15 -4.71
C TYR A 63 -6.13 -3.15 -3.24
N LYS A 64 -7.11 -2.94 -2.36
CA LYS A 64 -6.89 -3.02 -0.92
C LYS A 64 -6.80 -4.48 -0.51
N ALA A 65 -5.81 -4.83 0.31
CA ALA A 65 -5.72 -6.15 0.90
C ALA A 65 -6.82 -6.34 1.94
N LYS A 66 -7.55 -7.44 1.85
CA LYS A 66 -8.55 -7.82 2.87
C LYS A 66 -7.86 -8.21 4.17
N SER A 67 -6.77 -8.94 4.06
CA SER A 67 -5.91 -9.29 5.17
C SER A 67 -4.49 -9.33 4.67
N ALA A 68 -3.57 -8.94 5.51
CA ALA A 68 -2.15 -9.00 5.20
C ALA A 68 -1.39 -9.35 6.48
N ASN A 69 -0.55 -10.37 6.39
CA ASN A 69 0.33 -10.77 7.49
C ASN A 69 1.76 -10.41 7.10
N LEU A 70 2.36 -9.57 7.90
CA LEU A 70 3.77 -9.20 7.76
C LEU A 70 4.57 -9.93 8.81
N SER A 71 5.52 -10.76 8.37
CA SER A 71 6.47 -11.41 9.26
C SER A 71 7.85 -10.88 8.96
N ILE A 72 8.52 -10.39 9.98
CA ILE A 72 9.90 -9.92 9.89
C ILE A 72 10.77 -10.96 10.54
N ILE A 73 11.71 -11.51 9.77
CA ILE A 73 12.67 -12.50 10.27
C ILE A 73 14.02 -11.81 10.36
N PHE A 74 14.57 -11.82 11.54
CA PHE A 74 15.89 -11.25 11.81
C PHE A 74 16.93 -12.35 11.94
#